data_897b269b1dfaec40cd8cfaa32cb2111a
#
_entry.id   897b269b1dfaec40cd8cfaa32cb2111a
#
_cell.length_a   1.000
_cell.length_b   1.000
_cell.length_c   1.000
_cell.angle_alpha   90.00
_cell.angle_beta   90.00
_cell.angle_gamma   90.00
#
_symmetry.space_group_name_H-M   'P 1'
#
loop_
_entity.id
_entity.type
_entity.pdbx_description
1 polymer ?
#
loop_
_entity_poly.entity_id
_entity_poly.type
_entity_poly.pdbx_seq_one_letter_code
_entity_poly.pdbx_strand_id
1 'polypeptide(L)'
;MTQYRRREGVEAAPMQGETILFDPVTKRFCLLNGTAAFLWERLQRPCTVEQVSAELCDSFSGAEAGVVLQDVRNALQQLTDLAFVVTEA
;
A
#
# COMPACT_ATOMS: atom_id res chain seq x y z
N MET A 1 1.24 -5.39 18.03
CA MET A 1 1.49 -5.65 16.61
C MET A 1 1.17 -4.40 15.80
N THR A 2 2.10 -3.98 14.94
CA THR A 2 1.91 -2.75 14.17
C THR A 2 0.90 -2.97 13.05
N GLN A 3 -0.10 -2.11 12.99
CA GLN A 3 -1.06 -2.09 11.90
C GLN A 3 -0.82 -0.84 11.05
N TYR A 4 -1.12 -0.96 9.77
CA TYR A 4 -1.00 0.13 8.80
C TYR A 4 -2.38 0.45 8.23
N ARG A 5 -2.61 1.72 7.99
CA ARG A 5 -3.83 2.14 7.31
C ARG A 5 -3.52 3.38 6.47
N ARG A 6 -4.25 3.55 5.37
CA ARG A 6 -4.06 4.74 4.54
C ARG A 6 -4.60 5.98 5.24
N ARG A 7 -3.93 7.11 5.04
CA ARG A 7 -4.35 8.38 5.64
C ARG A 7 -5.56 8.93 4.88
N GLU A 8 -6.50 9.50 5.62
CA GLU A 8 -7.67 10.13 5.02
C GLU A 8 -7.27 11.40 4.27
N GLY A 9 -8.03 11.75 3.24
CA GLY A 9 -7.80 12.94 2.45
C GLY A 9 -6.85 12.76 1.26
N VAL A 10 -6.24 11.59 1.13
CA VAL A 10 -5.40 11.28 -0.03
C VAL A 10 -6.30 10.89 -1.19
N GLU A 11 -6.08 11.49 -2.35
CA GLU A 11 -6.84 11.19 -3.57
C GLU A 11 -6.11 10.14 -4.39
N ALA A 12 -6.87 9.26 -5.02
CA ALA A 12 -6.31 8.20 -5.87
C ALA A 12 -6.98 8.25 -7.23
N ALA A 13 -6.17 8.25 -8.28
CA ALA A 13 -6.64 8.27 -9.67
C ALA A 13 -6.08 7.06 -10.41
N PRO A 14 -6.94 6.11 -10.84
CA PRO A 14 -6.47 4.97 -11.62
C PRO A 14 -6.09 5.39 -13.04
N MET A 15 -4.97 4.85 -13.54
CA MET A 15 -4.47 5.11 -14.89
C MET A 15 -3.84 3.84 -15.45
N GLN A 16 -4.45 3.25 -16.47
CA GLN A 16 -3.87 2.13 -17.26
C GLN A 16 -3.00 1.15 -16.46
N GLY A 17 -3.60 0.53 -15.44
CA GLY A 17 -2.88 -0.47 -14.64
C GLY A 17 -2.05 0.11 -13.50
N GLU A 18 -2.00 1.44 -13.39
CA GLU A 18 -1.30 2.13 -12.31
C GLU A 18 -2.27 3.03 -11.57
N THR A 19 -1.88 3.48 -10.39
CA THR A 19 -2.68 4.42 -9.60
C THR A 19 -1.77 5.56 -9.16
N ILE A 20 -2.23 6.79 -9.35
CA ILE A 20 -1.52 7.95 -8.83
C ILE A 20 -2.19 8.39 -7.54
N LEU A 21 -1.41 8.48 -6.47
CA LEU A 21 -1.87 9.07 -5.22
C LEU A 21 -1.48 10.55 -5.20
N PHE A 22 -2.37 11.38 -4.70
CA PHE A 22 -2.11 12.80 -4.53
C PHE A 22 -2.61 13.28 -3.17
N ASP A 23 -1.73 13.97 -2.44
CA ASP A 23 -2.08 14.60 -1.18
C ASP A 23 -2.27 16.10 -1.42
N PRO A 24 -3.52 16.61 -1.37
CA PRO A 24 -3.76 18.03 -1.64
C PRO A 24 -3.18 18.96 -0.58
N VAL A 25 -2.90 18.45 0.62
CA VAL A 25 -2.32 19.27 1.69
C VAL A 25 -0.82 19.46 1.49
N THR A 26 -0.08 18.38 1.29
CA THR A 26 1.39 18.43 1.11
C THR A 26 1.80 18.66 -0.33
N LYS A 27 0.86 18.48 -1.29
CA LYS A 27 1.11 18.54 -2.73
C LYS A 27 2.04 17.44 -3.24
N ARG A 28 2.10 16.33 -2.53
CA ARG A 28 2.93 15.20 -2.91
C ARG A 28 2.16 14.22 -3.79
N PHE A 29 2.88 13.58 -4.69
CA PHE A 29 2.37 12.54 -5.58
C PHE A 29 3.11 11.23 -5.33
N CYS A 30 2.45 10.12 -5.58
CA CYS A 30 3.09 8.81 -5.58
C CYS A 30 2.44 7.94 -6.64
N LEU A 31 3.25 7.34 -7.51
CA LEU A 31 2.77 6.43 -8.54
C LEU A 31 2.86 5.01 -8.02
N LEU A 32 1.73 4.29 -8.04
CA LEU A 32 1.64 2.91 -7.57
C LEU A 32 1.52 1.95 -8.75
N ASN A 33 2.38 0.93 -8.79
CA ASN A 33 2.23 -0.18 -9.72
C ASN A 33 1.10 -1.11 -9.24
N GLY A 34 0.84 -2.20 -9.98
CA GLY A 34 -0.26 -3.12 -9.67
C GLY A 34 -0.24 -3.65 -8.25
N THR A 35 0.92 -4.07 -7.76
CA THR A 35 1.07 -4.60 -6.40
C THR A 35 0.81 -3.52 -5.35
N ALA A 36 1.40 -2.34 -5.53
CA ALA A 36 1.22 -1.24 -4.59
C ALA A 36 -0.22 -0.69 -4.63
N ALA A 37 -0.86 -0.72 -5.79
CA ALA A 37 -2.25 -0.32 -5.92
C ALA A 37 -3.17 -1.27 -5.16
N PHE A 38 -2.92 -2.58 -5.24
CA PHE A 38 -3.65 -3.58 -4.46
C PHE A 38 -3.48 -3.30 -2.97
N LEU A 39 -2.25 -3.05 -2.54
CA LEU A 39 -1.93 -2.72 -1.15
C LEU A 39 -2.71 -1.48 -0.69
N TRP A 40 -2.73 -0.43 -1.50
CA TRP A 40 -3.45 0.80 -1.19
C TRP A 40 -4.94 0.56 -0.96
N GLU A 41 -5.57 -0.24 -1.81
CA GLU A 41 -6.98 -0.59 -1.66
C GLU A 41 -7.24 -1.36 -0.37
N ARG A 42 -6.34 -2.30 -0.02
CA ARG A 42 -6.49 -3.09 1.20
C ARG A 42 -6.35 -2.23 2.46
N LEU A 43 -5.59 -1.15 2.38
CA LEU A 43 -5.33 -0.26 3.53
C LEU A 43 -6.50 0.64 3.90
N GLN A 44 -7.66 0.48 3.28
CA GLN A 44 -8.90 1.14 3.71
C GLN A 44 -9.23 0.77 5.16
N ARG A 45 -8.82 -0.42 5.59
CA ARG A 45 -8.97 -0.88 6.97
C ARG A 45 -7.58 -1.23 7.52
N PRO A 46 -7.35 -0.99 8.81
CA PRO A 46 -6.05 -1.33 9.40
C PRO A 46 -5.70 -2.80 9.17
N CYS A 47 -4.43 -3.05 8.86
CA CYS A 47 -3.94 -4.41 8.67
C CYS A 47 -2.45 -4.50 9.00
N THR A 48 -1.99 -5.71 9.31
CA THR A 48 -0.59 -5.98 9.53
C THR A 48 0.10 -6.32 8.21
N VAL A 49 1.43 -6.28 8.20
CA VAL A 49 2.23 -6.69 7.04
C VAL A 49 1.87 -8.14 6.66
N GLU A 50 1.76 -9.02 7.65
CA GLU A 50 1.47 -10.44 7.43
C GLU A 50 0.10 -10.65 6.79
N GLN A 51 -0.91 -9.91 7.26
CA GLN A 51 -2.26 -10.02 6.70
C GLN A 51 -2.31 -9.62 5.23
N VAL A 52 -1.75 -8.48 4.89
CA VAL A 52 -1.80 -8.00 3.49
C VAL A 52 -0.90 -8.84 2.59
N SER A 53 0.22 -9.35 3.11
CA SER A 53 1.11 -10.22 2.33
C SER A 53 0.42 -11.55 1.99
N ALA A 54 -0.31 -12.12 2.94
CA ALA A 54 -1.06 -13.36 2.70
C ALA A 54 -2.15 -13.15 1.64
N GLU A 55 -2.89 -12.04 1.72
CA GLU A 55 -3.93 -11.72 0.74
C GLU A 55 -3.33 -11.50 -0.65
N LEU A 56 -2.17 -10.87 -0.72
CA LEU A 56 -1.47 -10.65 -1.99
C LEU A 56 -1.03 -11.98 -2.61
N CYS A 57 -0.48 -12.88 -1.81
CA CYS A 57 -0.09 -14.21 -2.29
C CYS A 57 -1.29 -15.00 -2.83
N ASP A 58 -2.45 -14.87 -2.18
CA ASP A 58 -3.67 -15.52 -2.65
C ASP A 58 -4.18 -14.93 -3.96
N SER A 59 -3.96 -13.62 -4.17
CA SER A 59 -4.47 -12.91 -5.34
C SER A 59 -3.59 -13.05 -6.58
N PHE A 60 -2.29 -13.30 -6.40
CA PHE A 60 -1.33 -13.39 -7.50
C PHE A 60 -0.74 -14.78 -7.57
N SER A 61 -1.18 -15.52 -8.58
CA SER A 61 -0.71 -16.88 -8.82
C SER A 61 0.80 -16.91 -9.07
N GLY A 62 1.50 -17.86 -8.46
CA GLY A 62 2.94 -18.02 -8.65
C GLY A 62 3.80 -17.06 -7.82
N ALA A 63 3.19 -16.23 -6.97
CA ALA A 63 3.94 -15.32 -6.12
C ALA A 63 4.68 -16.09 -5.03
N GLU A 64 5.94 -15.73 -4.82
CA GLU A 64 6.77 -16.33 -3.77
C GLU A 64 6.58 -15.51 -2.49
N ALA A 65 6.20 -16.19 -1.40
CA ALA A 65 5.83 -15.54 -0.15
C ALA A 65 6.92 -14.62 0.41
N GLY A 66 8.19 -15.05 0.35
CA GLY A 66 9.29 -14.23 0.84
C GLY A 66 9.50 -12.95 0.06
N VAL A 67 9.34 -13.04 -1.26
CA VAL A 67 9.46 -11.87 -2.15
C VAL A 67 8.29 -10.92 -1.92
N VAL A 68 7.08 -11.45 -1.84
CA VAL A 68 5.88 -10.64 -1.59
C VAL A 68 6.00 -9.91 -0.25
N LEU A 69 6.43 -10.60 0.80
CA LEU A 69 6.59 -9.99 2.12
C LEU A 69 7.58 -8.82 2.08
N GLN A 70 8.70 -9.00 1.39
CA GLN A 70 9.70 -7.95 1.27
C GLN A 70 9.18 -6.76 0.46
N ASP A 71 8.48 -7.04 -0.64
CA ASP A 71 7.89 -5.99 -1.49
C ASP A 71 6.85 -5.18 -0.72
N VAL A 72 6.01 -5.86 0.08
CA VAL A 72 5.01 -5.19 0.91
C VAL A 72 5.68 -4.30 1.95
N ARG A 73 6.72 -4.79 2.62
CA ARG A 73 7.46 -3.99 3.60
C ARG A 73 8.07 -2.74 2.97
N ASN A 74 8.67 -2.90 1.81
CA ASN A 74 9.28 -1.77 1.09
C ASN A 74 8.23 -0.74 0.68
N ALA A 75 7.09 -1.20 0.15
CA ALA A 75 6.01 -0.32 -0.26
C ALA A 75 5.41 0.43 0.94
N LEU A 76 5.17 -0.27 2.04
CA LEU A 76 4.63 0.34 3.26
C LEU A 76 5.60 1.38 3.82
N GLN A 77 6.91 1.08 3.82
CA GLN A 77 7.91 2.02 4.29
C GLN A 77 7.91 3.29 3.45
N GLN A 78 7.88 3.15 2.13
CA GLN A 78 7.86 4.29 1.21
C GLN A 78 6.60 5.13 1.41
N LEU A 79 5.44 4.50 1.51
CA LEU A 79 4.18 5.22 1.70
C LEU A 79 4.12 5.90 3.08
N THR A 80 4.69 5.27 4.10
CA THR A 80 4.77 5.87 5.43
C THR A 80 5.70 7.09 5.43
N ASP A 81 6.84 6.99 4.76
CA ASP A 81 7.80 8.10 4.65
C ASP A 81 7.20 9.29 3.92
N LEU A 82 6.30 9.05 2.97
CA LEU A 82 5.60 10.11 2.24
C LEU A 82 4.34 10.59 2.96
N ALA A 83 4.03 10.02 4.11
CA ALA A 83 2.86 10.35 4.92
C ALA A 83 1.53 10.00 4.24
N PHE A 84 1.52 9.05 3.29
CA PHE A 84 0.28 8.53 2.71
C PHE A 84 -0.32 7.42 3.57
N VAL A 85 0.48 6.78 4.39
CA VAL A 85 0.08 5.70 5.27
C VAL A 85 0.49 6.04 6.71
N VAL A 86 -0.35 5.69 7.66
CA VAL A 86 -0.09 5.87 9.08
C VAL A 86 -0.03 4.52 9.78
N THR A 87 0.69 4.47 10.89
CA THR A 87 0.84 3.24 11.67
C THR A 87 0.07 3.34 12.97
N GLU A 88 -0.44 2.21 13.43
CA GLU A 88 -1.13 2.08 14.72
C GLU A 88 -0.54 0.90 15.48
N ALA A 89 -0.32 1.09 16.76
CA ALA A 89 0.19 0.03 17.62
C ALA A 89 -0.91 -0.97 17.99
#